data_bb2b0124ed9aed0823965a6d833a33c8
#
_entry.id   bb2b0124ed9aed0823965a6d833a33c8
#
_cell.length_a   1.000
_cell.length_b   1.000
_cell.length_c   1.000
_cell.angle_alpha   90.00
_cell.angle_beta   90.00
_cell.angle_gamma   90.00
#
_symmetry.space_group_name_H-M   'P 1'
#
loop_
_entity.id
_entity.type
_entity.pdbx_description
1 polymer ?
#
loop_
_entity_poly.entity_id
_entity_poly.type
_entity_poly.pdbx_seq_one_letter_code
_entity_poly.pdbx_strand_id
1 'polypeptide(L)'
;MRMTGDNLVWIDCEFTGLDPAENRIIEIATIITDAELNIIAEGPCLVINQPADLLAGMDEWNTTHHTGSGLVEKVLASEIDDAEAERQTLEFVREHTNSKSSPLCGNTISQDRRFLRRYMPELHAHFHYRSIDVSTVKELAKRWNPDIPSMEKAGGHRALDDIRESVAELAYYRERIFKS
;
A
#
# COMPACT_ATOMS: atom_id res chain seq x y z
N MET A 1 24.49 11.40 -8.31
CA MET A 1 23.84 10.92 -7.06
C MET A 1 22.46 11.59 -7.03
N ARG A 2 21.38 10.85 -7.38
CA ARG A 2 20.01 11.40 -7.34
C ARG A 2 19.65 11.69 -5.88
N MET A 3 18.99 12.80 -5.64
CA MET A 3 18.62 13.24 -4.29
C MET A 3 17.60 12.26 -3.71
N THR A 4 17.79 11.82 -2.48
CA THR A 4 16.85 10.96 -1.72
C THR A 4 15.45 11.58 -1.54
N GLY A 5 15.24 12.83 -2.01
CA GLY A 5 13.96 13.54 -1.96
C GLY A 5 12.99 13.24 -3.09
N ASP A 6 13.42 12.55 -4.15
CA ASP A 6 12.59 12.26 -5.33
C ASP A 6 12.03 10.81 -5.32
N ASN A 7 12.39 10.00 -4.32
CA ASN A 7 11.89 8.63 -4.20
C ASN A 7 10.41 8.62 -3.82
N LEU A 8 9.70 7.64 -4.36
CA LEU A 8 8.29 7.39 -4.09
C LEU A 8 8.16 6.20 -3.14
N VAL A 9 7.32 6.33 -2.13
CA VAL A 9 7.04 5.26 -1.17
C VAL A 9 5.67 4.65 -1.49
N TRP A 10 5.69 3.39 -1.87
CA TRP A 10 4.51 2.61 -2.18
C TRP A 10 4.16 1.73 -0.98
N ILE A 11 2.93 1.82 -0.53
CA ILE A 11 2.39 0.97 0.53
C ILE A 11 1.07 0.38 0.06
N ASP A 12 0.84 -0.86 0.43
CA ASP A 12 -0.43 -1.54 0.36
C ASP A 12 -0.68 -2.30 1.66
N CYS A 13 -1.90 -2.21 2.15
CA CYS A 13 -2.32 -2.86 3.39
C CYS A 13 -3.55 -3.71 3.17
N GLU A 14 -3.57 -4.87 3.83
CA GLU A 14 -4.78 -5.66 4.00
C GLU A 14 -5.43 -5.34 5.34
N PHE A 15 -6.77 -5.33 5.35
CA PHE A 15 -7.57 -4.89 6.50
C PHE A 15 -8.63 -5.91 6.88
N THR A 16 -9.07 -5.88 8.14
CA THR A 16 -10.26 -6.64 8.57
C THR A 16 -11.58 -6.01 8.12
N GLY A 17 -11.54 -4.87 7.47
CA GLY A 17 -12.66 -4.08 6.96
C GLY A 17 -12.24 -2.65 6.70
N LEU A 18 -13.15 -1.77 6.31
CA LEU A 18 -12.83 -0.44 5.77
C LEU A 18 -12.97 0.73 6.76
N ASP A 19 -13.44 0.49 7.98
CA ASP A 19 -13.56 1.53 9.00
C ASP A 19 -12.40 1.46 10.01
N PRO A 20 -11.45 2.41 10.00
CA PRO A 20 -10.34 2.40 10.95
C PRO A 20 -10.77 2.60 12.42
N ALA A 21 -12.03 2.94 12.70
CA ALA A 21 -12.53 2.97 14.07
C ALA A 21 -12.75 1.57 14.66
N GLU A 22 -13.12 0.60 13.81
CA GLU A 22 -13.49 -0.76 14.20
C GLU A 22 -12.50 -1.80 13.68
N ASN A 23 -11.90 -1.56 12.52
CA ASN A 23 -11.07 -2.52 11.82
C ASN A 23 -9.56 -2.26 12.04
N ARG A 24 -8.74 -3.25 11.66
CA ARG A 24 -7.28 -3.27 11.86
C ARG A 24 -6.55 -3.61 10.57
N ILE A 25 -5.27 -3.23 10.54
CA ILE A 25 -4.32 -3.69 9.53
C ILE A 25 -3.91 -5.12 9.89
N ILE A 26 -3.89 -6.02 8.92
CA ILE A 26 -3.46 -7.42 9.08
C ILE A 26 -2.25 -7.78 8.22
N GLU A 27 -1.97 -7.03 7.16
CA GLU A 27 -0.72 -7.12 6.39
C GLU A 27 -0.34 -5.73 5.91
N ILE A 28 0.95 -5.44 5.87
CA ILE A 28 1.53 -4.23 5.28
C ILE A 28 2.75 -4.58 4.46
N ALA A 29 2.82 -4.08 3.22
CA ALA A 29 3.99 -4.20 2.36
C ALA A 29 4.45 -2.83 1.87
N THR A 30 5.75 -2.72 1.55
CA THR A 30 6.37 -1.47 1.13
C THR A 30 7.35 -1.68 -0.02
N ILE A 31 7.29 -0.81 -1.03
CA ILE A 31 8.29 -0.73 -2.11
C ILE A 31 8.74 0.73 -2.25
N ILE A 32 10.00 0.93 -2.60
CA ILE A 32 10.55 2.24 -2.97
C ILE A 32 10.85 2.24 -4.47
N THR A 33 10.40 3.28 -5.16
CA THR A 33 10.81 3.55 -6.55
C THR A 33 11.50 4.90 -6.68
N ASP A 34 12.23 5.09 -7.77
CA ASP A 34 12.60 6.44 -8.21
C ASP A 34 11.40 7.17 -8.86
N ALA A 35 11.62 8.39 -9.31
CA ALA A 35 10.59 9.19 -10.00
C ALA A 35 10.19 8.61 -11.37
N GLU A 36 11.02 7.77 -11.95
CA GLU A 36 10.75 7.07 -13.22
C GLU A 36 10.04 5.73 -13.04
N LEU A 37 9.67 5.38 -11.79
CA LEU A 37 8.98 4.15 -11.39
C LEU A 37 9.87 2.89 -11.46
N ASN A 38 11.19 3.04 -11.48
CA ASN A 38 12.08 1.90 -11.31
C ASN A 38 12.13 1.50 -9.84
N ILE A 39 11.93 0.23 -9.53
CA ILE A 39 12.02 -0.29 -8.16
C ILE A 39 13.48 -0.17 -7.70
N ILE A 40 13.70 0.56 -6.60
CA ILE A 40 15.01 0.74 -5.96
C ILE A 40 15.20 -0.31 -4.85
N ALA A 41 14.15 -0.52 -4.04
CA ALA A 41 14.18 -1.45 -2.93
C ALA A 41 12.79 -2.02 -2.66
N GLU A 42 12.76 -3.29 -2.28
CA GLU A 42 11.58 -3.96 -1.74
C GLU A 42 11.77 -4.10 -0.23
N GLY A 43 10.81 -3.60 0.50
CA GLY A 43 10.83 -3.57 1.96
C GLY A 43 10.17 -4.78 2.60
N PRO A 44 9.96 -4.69 3.90
CA PRO A 44 9.30 -5.76 4.61
C PRO A 44 7.85 -5.93 4.11
N CYS A 45 7.41 -7.19 4.07
CA CYS A 45 6.01 -7.58 3.95
C CYS A 45 5.65 -8.26 5.27
N LEU A 46 4.91 -7.54 6.11
CA LEU A 46 4.67 -7.92 7.50
C LEU A 46 3.21 -8.30 7.71
N VAL A 47 3.00 -9.50 8.22
CA VAL A 47 1.70 -9.96 8.70
C VAL A 47 1.58 -9.60 10.18
N ILE A 48 0.53 -8.88 10.54
CA ILE A 48 0.33 -8.31 11.87
C ILE A 48 -0.63 -9.18 12.66
N ASN A 49 -0.22 -9.59 13.86
CA ASN A 49 -1.08 -10.34 14.76
C ASN A 49 -2.30 -9.52 15.18
N GLN A 50 -3.47 -10.14 15.11
CA GLN A 50 -4.72 -9.56 15.59
C GLN A 50 -5.53 -10.60 16.36
N PRO A 51 -6.35 -10.19 17.34
CA PRO A 51 -7.17 -11.12 18.13
C PRO A 51 -8.14 -11.93 17.26
N ALA A 52 -8.37 -13.19 17.63
CA ALA A 52 -9.24 -14.09 16.87
C ALA A 52 -10.70 -13.63 16.80
N ASP A 53 -11.20 -12.96 17.83
CA ASP A 53 -12.53 -12.36 17.86
C ASP A 53 -12.69 -11.22 16.88
N LEU A 54 -11.64 -10.43 16.67
CA LEU A 54 -11.62 -9.38 15.65
C LEU A 54 -11.71 -9.98 14.24
N LEU A 55 -10.94 -11.05 13.98
CA LEU A 55 -10.99 -11.75 12.68
C LEU A 55 -12.34 -12.41 12.44
N ALA A 56 -12.95 -12.98 13.50
CA ALA A 56 -14.30 -13.56 13.43
C ALA A 56 -15.40 -12.50 13.16
N GLY A 57 -15.12 -11.23 13.43
CA GLY A 57 -16.02 -10.10 13.17
C GLY A 57 -15.93 -9.53 11.75
N MET A 58 -15.06 -10.06 10.88
CA MET A 58 -14.97 -9.62 9.49
C MET A 58 -16.27 -9.92 8.72
N ASP A 59 -16.59 -9.07 7.74
CA ASP A 59 -17.69 -9.34 6.82
C ASP A 59 -17.41 -10.56 5.92
N GLU A 60 -18.42 -11.01 5.20
CA GLU A 60 -18.34 -12.21 4.36
C GLU A 60 -17.27 -12.10 3.27
N TRP A 61 -17.11 -10.91 2.68
CA TRP A 61 -16.12 -10.68 1.63
C TRP A 61 -14.68 -10.81 2.19
N ASN A 62 -14.38 -10.08 3.27
CA ASN A 62 -13.06 -10.12 3.92
C ASN A 62 -12.74 -11.53 4.47
N THR A 63 -13.73 -12.18 5.10
CA THR A 63 -13.56 -13.54 5.62
C THR A 63 -13.20 -14.52 4.50
N THR A 64 -13.97 -14.53 3.40
CA THR A 64 -13.74 -15.42 2.27
C THR A 64 -12.38 -15.17 1.64
N HIS A 65 -12.05 -13.89 1.43
CA HIS A 65 -10.85 -13.47 0.75
C HIS A 65 -9.58 -13.79 1.56
N HIS A 66 -9.53 -13.36 2.82
CA HIS A 66 -8.36 -13.57 3.67
C HIS A 66 -8.18 -15.01 4.12
N THR A 67 -9.27 -15.78 4.25
CA THR A 67 -9.17 -17.24 4.49
C THR A 67 -8.68 -17.96 3.24
N GLY A 68 -9.22 -17.60 2.07
CA GLY A 68 -8.82 -18.20 0.79
C GLY A 68 -7.35 -18.00 0.44
N SER A 69 -6.78 -16.85 0.80
CA SER A 69 -5.35 -16.54 0.63
C SER A 69 -4.44 -17.14 1.73
N GLY A 70 -5.01 -17.72 2.79
CA GLY A 70 -4.29 -18.20 3.97
C GLY A 70 -3.77 -17.09 4.88
N LEU A 71 -4.23 -15.84 4.68
CA LEU A 71 -3.77 -14.70 5.48
C LEU A 71 -4.27 -14.80 6.93
N VAL A 72 -5.51 -15.27 7.16
CA VAL A 72 -6.07 -15.43 8.51
C VAL A 72 -5.19 -16.32 9.39
N GLU A 73 -4.73 -17.47 8.87
CA GLU A 73 -3.84 -18.37 9.59
C GLU A 73 -2.50 -17.71 9.93
N LYS A 74 -1.95 -16.93 8.99
CA LYS A 74 -0.69 -16.21 9.20
C LYS A 74 -0.84 -15.11 10.24
N VAL A 75 -1.96 -14.38 10.24
CA VAL A 75 -2.27 -13.34 11.24
C VAL A 75 -2.31 -13.96 12.64
N LEU A 76 -2.99 -15.09 12.82
CA LEU A 76 -3.07 -15.77 14.11
C LEU A 76 -1.72 -16.32 14.59
N ALA A 77 -0.85 -16.71 13.67
CA ALA A 77 0.49 -17.26 13.95
C ALA A 77 1.57 -16.19 14.07
N SER A 78 1.30 -14.96 13.67
CA SER A 78 2.28 -13.88 13.71
C SER A 78 2.60 -13.46 15.15
N GLU A 79 3.85 -13.08 15.41
CA GLU A 79 4.31 -12.48 16.65
C GLU A 79 4.54 -10.97 16.51
N ILE A 80 4.25 -10.39 15.33
CA ILE A 80 4.43 -8.97 15.02
C ILE A 80 3.14 -8.24 15.38
N ASP A 81 3.22 -7.29 16.28
CA ASP A 81 2.12 -6.37 16.60
C ASP A 81 2.17 -5.08 15.73
N ASP A 82 1.17 -4.21 15.89
CA ASP A 82 1.09 -2.94 15.15
C ASP A 82 2.34 -2.06 15.37
N ALA A 83 2.89 -2.01 16.59
CA ALA A 83 4.03 -1.18 16.93
C ALA A 83 5.33 -1.70 16.30
N GLU A 84 5.52 -3.01 16.29
CA GLU A 84 6.69 -3.63 15.65
C GLU A 84 6.61 -3.52 14.13
N ALA A 85 5.43 -3.68 13.54
CA ALA A 85 5.21 -3.47 12.11
C ALA A 85 5.49 -2.02 11.71
N GLU A 86 5.02 -1.05 12.48
CA GLU A 86 5.35 0.36 12.28
C GLU A 86 6.85 0.62 12.34
N ARG A 87 7.51 0.10 13.36
CA ARG A 87 8.96 0.29 13.58
C ARG A 87 9.78 -0.23 12.39
N GLN A 88 9.53 -1.47 11.96
CA GLN A 88 10.26 -2.08 10.86
C GLN A 88 10.02 -1.36 9.53
N THR A 89 8.76 -1.03 9.25
CA THR A 89 8.40 -0.29 8.02
C THR A 89 9.03 1.10 8.01
N LEU A 90 8.96 1.82 9.13
CA LEU A 90 9.54 3.16 9.24
C LEU A 90 11.07 3.16 9.12
N GLU A 91 11.74 2.17 9.71
CA GLU A 91 13.19 1.99 9.60
C GLU A 91 13.60 1.83 8.13
N PHE A 92 12.94 0.92 7.41
CA PHE A 92 13.16 0.73 5.97
C PHE A 92 12.90 2.02 5.15
N VAL A 93 11.80 2.70 5.41
CA VAL A 93 11.45 3.94 4.67
C VAL A 93 12.49 5.05 4.94
N ARG A 94 13.01 5.16 6.17
CA ARG A 94 14.05 6.15 6.55
C ARG A 94 15.40 5.92 5.87
N GLU A 95 15.71 4.68 5.51
CA GLU A 95 16.95 4.38 4.76
C GLU A 95 16.91 4.94 3.33
N HIS A 96 15.71 5.15 2.77
CA HIS A 96 15.52 5.49 1.37
C HIS A 96 14.93 6.88 1.14
N THR A 97 14.40 7.53 2.19
CA THR A 97 13.71 8.83 2.08
C THR A 97 13.97 9.73 3.27
N ASN A 98 13.90 11.03 3.02
CA ASN A 98 13.92 12.02 4.10
C ASN A 98 12.51 12.25 4.64
N SER A 99 12.42 12.64 5.92
CA SER A 99 11.15 12.97 6.54
C SER A 99 10.42 14.06 5.74
N LYS A 100 9.12 13.83 5.48
CA LYS A 100 8.20 14.73 4.77
C LYS A 100 8.60 15.06 3.31
N SER A 101 9.49 14.28 2.70
CA SER A 101 9.90 14.49 1.31
C SER A 101 9.07 13.66 0.31
N SER A 102 8.83 12.40 0.63
CA SER A 102 8.22 11.44 -0.29
C SER A 102 6.71 11.33 -0.10
N PRO A 103 5.92 11.36 -1.19
CA PRO A 103 4.49 11.09 -1.12
C PRO A 103 4.24 9.61 -0.82
N LEU A 104 3.10 9.31 -0.20
CA LEU A 104 2.57 7.97 -0.09
C LEU A 104 1.84 7.61 -1.38
N CYS A 105 2.20 6.47 -1.99
CA CYS A 105 1.73 6.03 -3.31
C CYS A 105 1.00 4.68 -3.22
N GLY A 106 -0.02 4.49 -4.05
CA GLY A 106 -0.77 3.23 -4.17
C GLY A 106 -2.09 3.40 -4.90
N ASN A 107 -2.86 2.33 -4.98
CA ASN A 107 -4.25 2.37 -5.46
C ASN A 107 -5.20 2.66 -4.29
N THR A 108 -6.07 3.66 -4.45
CA THR A 108 -7.01 4.09 -3.39
C THR A 108 -6.29 4.40 -2.06
N ILE A 109 -5.08 4.89 -2.16
CA ILE A 109 -4.12 5.08 -1.07
C ILE A 109 -4.63 5.94 0.09
N SER A 110 -5.72 6.66 -0.12
CA SER A 110 -6.39 7.41 0.94
C SER A 110 -6.92 6.49 2.04
N GLN A 111 -7.30 5.26 1.72
CA GLN A 111 -7.76 4.27 2.69
C GLN A 111 -6.61 3.82 3.58
N ASP A 112 -5.48 3.42 2.99
CA ASP A 112 -4.27 3.06 3.73
C ASP A 112 -3.82 4.20 4.63
N ARG A 113 -3.80 5.44 4.10
CA ARG A 113 -3.41 6.62 4.87
C ARG A 113 -4.28 6.85 6.11
N ARG A 114 -5.59 6.53 6.06
CA ARG A 114 -6.50 6.63 7.23
C ARG A 114 -6.10 5.63 8.33
N PHE A 115 -5.78 4.39 7.95
CA PHE A 115 -5.34 3.36 8.87
C PHE A 115 -3.96 3.65 9.44
N LEU A 116 -2.99 4.03 8.59
CA LEU A 116 -1.65 4.43 9.04
C LEU A 116 -1.71 5.58 10.04
N ARG A 117 -2.55 6.59 9.78
CA ARG A 117 -2.71 7.71 10.71
C ARG A 117 -3.17 7.27 12.09
N ARG A 118 -3.97 6.22 12.17
CA ARG A 118 -4.53 5.72 13.44
C ARG A 118 -3.61 4.74 14.16
N TYR A 119 -3.04 3.80 13.42
CA TYR A 119 -2.31 2.65 13.98
C TYR A 119 -0.79 2.73 13.84
N MET A 120 -0.30 3.56 12.92
CA MET A 120 1.12 3.78 12.63
C MET A 120 1.42 5.27 12.49
N PRO A 121 1.21 6.08 13.56
CA PRO A 121 1.28 7.54 13.47
C PRO A 121 2.68 8.08 13.18
N GLU A 122 3.75 7.41 13.60
CA GLU A 122 5.13 7.82 13.31
C GLU A 122 5.48 7.58 11.85
N LEU A 123 5.08 6.43 11.30
CA LEU A 123 5.21 6.13 9.87
C LEU A 123 4.40 7.13 9.04
N HIS A 124 3.14 7.37 9.42
CA HIS A 124 2.30 8.36 8.75
C HIS A 124 2.91 9.77 8.76
N ALA A 125 3.50 10.20 9.88
CA ALA A 125 4.12 11.51 10.03
C ALA A 125 5.41 11.68 9.20
N HIS A 126 6.04 10.58 8.78
CA HIS A 126 7.22 10.59 7.93
C HIS A 126 6.92 10.99 6.49
N PHE A 127 5.74 10.67 5.97
CA PHE A 127 5.36 10.97 4.59
C PHE A 127 5.05 12.45 4.36
N HIS A 128 5.24 12.88 3.13
CA HIS A 128 4.70 14.14 2.65
C HIS A 128 3.16 14.11 2.77
N TYR A 129 2.53 15.28 2.99
CA TYR A 129 1.07 15.35 3.14
C TYR A 129 0.29 14.99 1.86
N ARG A 130 0.92 15.11 0.68
CA ARG A 130 0.34 14.70 -0.60
C ARG A 130 0.49 13.21 -0.81
N SER A 131 -0.39 12.66 -1.68
CA SER A 131 -0.34 11.28 -2.12
C SER A 131 -0.27 11.21 -3.65
N ILE A 132 0.22 10.09 -4.16
CA ILE A 132 0.04 9.68 -5.56
C ILE A 132 -0.92 8.50 -5.54
N ASP A 133 -2.15 8.76 -6.00
CA ASP A 133 -3.20 7.75 -6.07
C ASP A 133 -3.39 7.30 -7.52
N VAL A 134 -2.98 6.06 -7.81
CA VAL A 134 -3.08 5.47 -9.15
C VAL A 134 -4.54 5.33 -9.58
N SER A 135 -5.45 5.05 -8.63
CA SER A 135 -6.88 4.97 -8.91
C SER A 135 -7.44 6.30 -9.44
N THR A 136 -6.92 7.44 -8.97
CA THR A 136 -7.29 8.75 -9.51
C THR A 136 -6.88 8.88 -10.99
N VAL A 137 -5.65 8.48 -11.34
CA VAL A 137 -5.17 8.52 -12.72
C VAL A 137 -6.03 7.61 -13.61
N LYS A 138 -6.32 6.40 -13.15
CA LYS A 138 -7.22 5.45 -13.82
C LYS A 138 -8.62 6.02 -14.07
N GLU A 139 -9.20 6.66 -13.08
CA GLU A 139 -10.53 7.27 -13.20
C GLU A 139 -10.55 8.45 -14.18
N LEU A 140 -9.48 9.24 -14.25
CA LEU A 140 -9.32 10.31 -15.24
C LEU A 140 -9.09 9.75 -16.64
N ALA A 141 -8.28 8.68 -16.77
CA ALA A 141 -8.06 8.00 -18.04
C ALA A 141 -9.37 7.52 -18.66
N LYS A 142 -10.22 6.84 -17.89
CA LYS A 142 -11.53 6.37 -18.34
C LYS A 142 -12.44 7.50 -18.87
N ARG A 143 -12.34 8.70 -18.31
CA ARG A 143 -13.21 9.83 -18.66
C ARG A 143 -12.67 10.64 -19.83
N TRP A 144 -11.36 10.83 -19.89
CA TRP A 144 -10.74 11.74 -20.85
C TRP A 144 -10.12 11.04 -22.06
N ASN A 145 -9.77 9.76 -21.87
CA ASN A 145 -9.16 8.92 -22.91
C ASN A 145 -9.81 7.53 -22.92
N PRO A 146 -11.11 7.42 -23.24
CA PRO A 146 -11.87 6.17 -23.15
C PRO A 146 -11.34 5.06 -24.07
N ASP A 147 -10.56 5.42 -25.10
CA ASP A 147 -9.93 4.47 -26.01
C ASP A 147 -8.71 3.76 -25.41
N ILE A 148 -8.20 4.23 -24.26
CA ILE A 148 -7.11 3.56 -23.55
C ILE A 148 -7.74 2.43 -22.71
N PRO A 149 -7.45 1.15 -23.02
CA PRO A 149 -7.98 0.03 -22.24
C PRO A 149 -7.43 0.07 -20.81
N SER A 150 -8.20 -0.42 -19.84
CA SER A 150 -7.68 -0.63 -18.50
C SER A 150 -6.60 -1.69 -18.52
N MET A 151 -5.53 -1.50 -17.73
CA MET A 151 -4.51 -2.52 -17.57
C MET A 151 -5.13 -3.76 -16.90
N GLU A 152 -4.92 -4.94 -17.48
CA GLU A 152 -5.30 -6.19 -16.86
C GLU A 152 -4.35 -6.49 -15.69
N LYS A 153 -4.93 -6.86 -14.55
CA LYS A 153 -4.19 -7.25 -13.35
C LYS A 153 -4.26 -8.76 -13.17
N ALA A 154 -3.18 -9.35 -12.70
CA ALA A 154 -3.12 -10.79 -12.44
C ALA A 154 -3.96 -11.21 -11.21
N GLY A 155 -4.23 -10.29 -10.29
CA GLY A 155 -5.14 -10.49 -9.17
C GLY A 155 -4.58 -11.44 -8.10
N GLY A 156 -3.32 -11.24 -7.71
CA GLY A 156 -2.64 -12.10 -6.74
C GLY A 156 -3.09 -11.93 -5.28
N HIS A 157 -3.72 -10.80 -4.95
CA HIS A 157 -4.20 -10.46 -3.59
C HIS A 157 -3.18 -10.70 -2.47
N ARG A 158 -1.96 -10.29 -2.71
CA ARG A 158 -0.89 -10.23 -1.73
C ARG A 158 -0.30 -8.83 -1.80
N ALA A 159 -0.22 -8.15 -0.66
CA ALA A 159 0.14 -6.74 -0.57
C ALA A 159 1.38 -6.37 -1.40
N LEU A 160 2.43 -7.20 -1.41
CA LEU A 160 3.64 -6.92 -2.20
C LEU A 160 3.41 -7.02 -3.72
N ASP A 161 2.61 -7.99 -4.19
CA ASP A 161 2.29 -8.15 -5.60
C ASP A 161 1.33 -7.05 -6.06
N ASP A 162 0.39 -6.65 -5.21
CA ASP A 162 -0.53 -5.55 -5.48
C ASP A 162 0.20 -4.19 -5.60
N ILE A 163 1.28 -3.98 -4.83
CA ILE A 163 2.17 -2.82 -5.02
C ILE A 163 2.86 -2.87 -6.38
N ARG A 164 3.44 -4.01 -6.77
CA ARG A 164 4.11 -4.15 -8.08
C ARG A 164 3.13 -3.88 -9.22
N GLU A 165 1.90 -4.38 -9.12
CA GLU A 165 0.84 -4.09 -10.08
C GLU A 165 0.47 -2.61 -10.09
N SER A 166 0.43 -1.94 -8.93
CA SER A 166 0.14 -0.51 -8.82
C SER A 166 1.22 0.35 -9.47
N VAL A 167 2.49 0.00 -9.29
CA VAL A 167 3.63 0.65 -9.96
C VAL A 167 3.54 0.46 -11.48
N ALA A 168 3.29 -0.77 -11.93
CA ALA A 168 3.13 -1.08 -13.36
C ALA A 168 1.91 -0.37 -13.98
N GLU A 169 0.80 -0.28 -13.24
CA GLU A 169 -0.41 0.43 -13.67
C GLU A 169 -0.14 1.94 -13.84
N LEU A 170 0.60 2.55 -12.91
CA LEU A 170 0.99 3.96 -13.07
C LEU A 170 1.93 4.17 -14.26
N ALA A 171 2.91 3.28 -14.46
CA ALA A 171 3.81 3.32 -15.61
C ALA A 171 3.03 3.19 -16.93
N TYR A 172 2.06 2.27 -16.98
CA TYR A 172 1.16 2.08 -18.12
C TYR A 172 0.41 3.36 -18.50
N TYR A 173 -0.18 4.07 -17.50
CA TYR A 173 -0.88 5.33 -17.75
C TYR A 173 0.09 6.48 -18.06
N ARG A 174 1.27 6.51 -17.43
CA ARG A 174 2.30 7.53 -17.72
C ARG A 174 2.65 7.58 -19.19
N GLU A 175 2.90 6.43 -19.81
CA GLU A 175 3.27 6.35 -21.23
C GLU A 175 2.14 6.77 -22.18
N ARG A 176 0.88 6.60 -21.77
CA ARG A 176 -0.29 6.78 -22.65
C ARG A 176 -1.00 8.11 -22.48
N ILE A 177 -0.90 8.72 -21.32
CA ILE A 177 -1.69 9.90 -20.97
C ILE A 177 -0.81 11.15 -20.85
N PHE A 178 0.38 11.01 -20.25
CA PHE A 178 1.25 12.17 -20.02
C PHE A 178 2.17 12.37 -21.22
N LYS A 179 2.16 13.61 -21.75
CA LYS A 179 3.13 14.01 -22.77
C LYS A 179 4.48 14.25 -22.10
N SER A 180 5.51 13.56 -22.59
CA SER A 180 6.91 13.80 -22.23
C SER A 180 7.43 15.09 -22.84
#